data_d77d033352e5ecb0a496eb7f588b3d29
#
_entry.id   d77d033352e5ecb0a496eb7f588b3d29
#
_cell.length_a   1.000
_cell.length_b   1.000
_cell.length_c   1.000
_cell.angle_alpha   90.00
_cell.angle_beta   90.00
_cell.angle_gamma   90.00
#
_symmetry.space_group_name_H-M   'P 1'
#
loop_
_entity.id
_entity.type
_entity.pdbx_description
1 polymer ?
#
loop_
_entity_poly.entity_id
_entity_poly.type
_entity_poly.pdbx_seq_one_letter_code
_entity_poly.pdbx_strand_id
1 'polypeptide(L)'
;MAGRREHEFEGVFGLVAGWTMSFGRGPSTRLVVDLARVVPGDRVVDVGCGPGLFLKEAAERGATAVGVDPSARMRRLAVRRIPAGLRPAVTVVDGTAEHLPLDDAWATVAWAVASFHHWTDPAAGLAEVRRVLGPGGRLLVAERLASPRGWFRGHALTWAAAEGLAAQAERAGFAEVAVSSHRLGRRQLVVVAGCRPADSAA
;
A
#
# COMPACT_ATOMS: atom_id res chain seq x y z
N MET A 1 -14.24 25.58 12.66
CA MET A 1 -13.45 24.54 13.37
C MET A 1 -12.58 23.76 12.37
N ALA A 2 -11.69 24.44 11.63
CA ALA A 2 -10.89 23.84 10.55
C ALA A 2 -9.37 23.79 10.85
N GLY A 3 -8.96 24.06 12.09
CA GLY A 3 -7.55 24.30 12.44
C GLY A 3 -6.79 23.15 13.11
N ARG A 4 -7.39 21.96 13.28
CA ARG A 4 -6.75 20.90 14.10
C ARG A 4 -6.10 19.77 13.29
N ARG A 5 -6.26 19.71 11.97
CA ARG A 5 -5.70 18.62 11.14
C ARG A 5 -4.34 18.96 10.50
N GLU A 6 -3.94 20.22 10.44
CA GLU A 6 -2.65 20.60 9.84
C GLU A 6 -1.46 20.41 10.79
N HIS A 7 -1.65 20.47 12.11
CA HIS A 7 -0.57 20.33 13.09
C HIS A 7 -0.14 18.89 13.39
N GLU A 8 -0.98 17.88 13.11
CA GLU A 8 -0.59 16.46 13.29
C GLU A 8 0.44 16.00 12.25
N PHE A 9 0.52 16.66 11.10
CA PHE A 9 1.46 16.31 10.02
C PHE A 9 2.80 17.06 10.06
N GLU A 10 2.99 18.03 10.93
CA GLU A 10 4.29 18.72 11.08
C GLU A 10 5.32 17.90 11.87
N GLY A 11 4.91 16.95 12.69
CA GLY A 11 5.76 15.94 13.33
C GLY A 11 6.33 14.87 12.37
N VAL A 12 5.96 14.93 11.12
CA VAL A 12 6.22 13.94 10.06
C VAL A 12 7.67 13.92 9.57
N PHE A 13 8.54 14.86 9.96
CA PHE A 13 9.98 14.75 9.65
C PHE A 13 10.59 13.47 10.26
N GLY A 14 10.16 13.10 11.46
CA GLY A 14 10.50 11.80 12.09
C GLY A 14 9.85 10.60 11.40
N LEU A 15 8.63 10.75 10.89
CA LEU A 15 7.86 9.72 10.19
C LEU A 15 8.44 9.40 8.81
N VAL A 16 8.83 10.40 8.01
CA VAL A 16 9.46 10.19 6.69
C VAL A 16 10.84 9.57 6.85
N ALA A 17 11.62 10.01 7.83
CA ALA A 17 12.89 9.37 8.16
C ALA A 17 12.67 7.94 8.66
N GLY A 18 11.69 7.70 9.52
CA GLY A 18 11.31 6.37 10.00
C GLY A 18 10.82 5.45 8.87
N TRP A 19 10.02 5.96 7.95
CA TRP A 19 9.47 5.23 6.82
C TRP A 19 10.54 4.88 5.76
N THR A 20 11.41 5.82 5.37
CA THR A 20 12.55 5.56 4.47
C THR A 20 13.62 4.67 5.14
N MET A 21 13.76 4.74 6.45
CA MET A 21 14.62 3.84 7.23
C MET A 21 13.95 2.48 7.50
N SER A 22 12.61 2.39 7.50
CA SER A 22 11.87 1.15 7.76
C SER A 22 11.85 0.20 6.58
N PHE A 23 11.76 0.70 5.36
CA PHE A 23 11.67 -0.10 4.15
C PHE A 23 12.90 0.02 3.25
N GLY A 24 14.07 0.29 3.69
CA GLY A 24 15.34 0.27 2.95
C GLY A 24 15.22 0.42 1.41
N ARG A 25 16.19 1.02 0.77
CA ARG A 25 16.16 1.20 -0.70
C ARG A 25 16.50 -0.14 -1.39
N GLY A 26 15.76 -0.49 -2.45
CA GLY A 26 16.08 -1.58 -3.37
C GLY A 26 15.52 -2.95 -2.98
N PRO A 27 16.11 -3.72 -2.05
CA PRO A 27 15.65 -5.10 -1.79
C PRO A 27 14.22 -5.22 -1.27
N SER A 28 13.76 -4.24 -0.49
CA SER A 28 12.41 -4.25 0.10
C SER A 28 11.33 -3.92 -0.91
N THR A 29 11.59 -2.94 -1.80
CA THR A 29 10.64 -2.57 -2.85
C THR A 29 10.47 -3.71 -3.84
N ARG A 30 11.58 -4.35 -4.23
CA ARG A 30 11.54 -5.52 -5.12
C ARG A 30 10.74 -6.67 -4.51
N LEU A 31 10.98 -6.99 -3.24
CA LEU A 31 10.24 -8.07 -2.57
C LEU A 31 8.72 -7.84 -2.61
N VAL A 32 8.25 -6.63 -2.29
CA VAL A 32 6.81 -6.33 -2.32
C VAL A 32 6.24 -6.48 -3.73
N VAL A 33 6.93 -5.95 -4.74
CA VAL A 33 6.51 -6.05 -6.14
C VAL A 33 6.53 -7.49 -6.64
N ASP A 34 7.51 -8.30 -6.18
CA ASP A 34 7.57 -9.74 -6.47
C ASP A 34 6.42 -10.51 -5.80
N LEU A 35 6.13 -10.21 -4.52
CA LEU A 35 5.00 -10.82 -3.80
C LEU A 35 3.65 -10.46 -4.43
N ALA A 36 3.50 -9.22 -4.89
CA ALA A 36 2.32 -8.79 -5.63
C ALA A 36 2.26 -9.35 -7.07
N ARG A 37 3.32 -10.05 -7.51
CA ARG A 37 3.45 -10.66 -8.85
C ARG A 37 3.20 -9.67 -9.98
N VAL A 38 3.73 -8.45 -9.85
CA VAL A 38 3.54 -7.41 -10.86
C VAL A 38 4.21 -7.80 -12.17
N VAL A 39 3.45 -7.73 -13.25
CA VAL A 39 3.90 -8.02 -14.62
C VAL A 39 3.63 -6.83 -15.54
N PRO A 40 4.30 -6.75 -16.70
CA PRO A 40 4.00 -5.73 -17.69
C PRO A 40 2.51 -5.71 -18.08
N GLY A 41 1.93 -4.50 -18.14
CA GLY A 41 0.51 -4.32 -18.43
C GLY A 41 -0.40 -4.31 -17.19
N ASP A 42 0.10 -4.62 -16.01
CA ASP A 42 -0.68 -4.42 -14.77
C ASP A 42 -1.02 -2.95 -14.55
N ARG A 43 -2.16 -2.70 -13.93
CA ARG A 43 -2.58 -1.40 -13.41
C ARG A 43 -2.55 -1.46 -11.88
N VAL A 44 -1.59 -0.75 -11.32
CA VAL A 44 -1.28 -0.79 -9.88
C VAL A 44 -1.84 0.44 -9.18
N VAL A 45 -2.55 0.26 -8.08
CA VAL A 45 -2.86 1.34 -7.12
C VAL A 45 -2.04 1.16 -5.85
N ASP A 46 -1.30 2.21 -5.47
CA ASP A 46 -0.50 2.28 -4.24
C ASP A 46 -1.22 3.18 -3.23
N VAL A 47 -1.86 2.56 -2.22
CA VAL A 47 -2.70 3.24 -1.23
C VAL A 47 -1.85 3.75 -0.07
N GLY A 48 -1.74 5.06 0.06
CA GLY A 48 -0.79 5.70 0.95
C GLY A 48 0.63 5.62 0.40
N CYS A 49 0.81 6.02 -0.86
CA CYS A 49 2.05 5.84 -1.62
C CYS A 49 3.27 6.57 -1.03
N GLY A 50 3.05 7.50 -0.11
CA GLY A 50 4.13 8.28 0.48
C GLY A 50 5.02 8.92 -0.57
N PRO A 51 6.36 8.79 -0.46
CA PRO A 51 7.31 9.35 -1.42
C PRO A 51 7.50 8.51 -2.69
N GLY A 52 6.61 7.57 -3.02
CA GLY A 52 6.52 6.90 -4.30
C GLY A 52 7.58 5.83 -4.60
N LEU A 53 8.13 5.17 -3.57
CA LEU A 53 9.18 4.15 -3.78
C LEU A 53 8.66 2.95 -4.58
N PHE A 54 7.45 2.49 -4.26
CA PHE A 54 6.85 1.31 -4.88
C PHE A 54 6.27 1.63 -6.25
N LEU A 55 5.81 2.88 -6.49
CA LEU A 55 5.36 3.35 -7.80
C LEU A 55 6.48 3.26 -8.84
N LYS A 56 7.69 3.70 -8.47
CA LYS A 56 8.85 3.60 -9.34
C LYS A 56 9.15 2.16 -9.71
N GLU A 57 9.19 1.26 -8.74
CA GLU A 57 9.49 -0.15 -8.96
C GLU A 57 8.41 -0.83 -9.83
N ALA A 58 7.12 -0.50 -9.62
CA ALA A 58 6.04 -0.99 -10.47
C ALA A 58 6.20 -0.55 -11.92
N ALA A 59 6.49 0.73 -12.15
CA ALA A 59 6.71 1.27 -13.49
C ALA A 59 7.95 0.68 -14.17
N GLU A 60 9.02 0.38 -13.42
CA GLU A 60 10.19 -0.35 -13.92
C GLU A 60 9.87 -1.78 -14.37
N ARG A 61 8.78 -2.36 -13.84
CA ARG A 61 8.23 -3.67 -14.28
C ARG A 61 7.28 -3.55 -15.49
N GLY A 62 7.05 -2.36 -16.02
CA GLY A 62 6.16 -2.12 -17.16
C GLY A 62 4.68 -2.01 -16.76
N ALA A 63 4.38 -1.77 -15.49
CA ALA A 63 3.04 -1.49 -15.02
C ALA A 63 2.71 0.00 -15.15
N THR A 64 1.41 0.31 -15.31
CA THR A 64 0.87 1.66 -15.05
C THR A 64 0.55 1.77 -13.56
N ALA A 65 1.01 2.81 -12.88
CA ALA A 65 0.85 2.94 -11.44
C ALA A 65 0.18 4.26 -11.06
N VAL A 66 -0.80 4.19 -10.16
CA VAL A 66 -1.40 5.36 -9.51
C VAL A 66 -1.10 5.32 -8.03
N GLY A 67 -0.44 6.36 -7.53
CA GLY A 67 -0.23 6.57 -6.10
C GLY A 67 -1.31 7.48 -5.52
N VAL A 68 -1.94 7.04 -4.45
CA VAL A 68 -2.93 7.82 -3.70
C VAL A 68 -2.34 8.16 -2.34
N ASP A 69 -2.31 9.44 -1.97
CA ASP A 69 -1.80 9.88 -0.67
C ASP A 69 -2.47 11.20 -0.26
N PRO A 70 -2.98 11.36 0.98
CA PRO A 70 -3.63 12.60 1.43
C PRO A 70 -2.64 13.76 1.61
N SER A 71 -1.35 13.46 1.82
CA SER A 71 -0.33 14.47 2.05
C SER A 71 0.18 15.09 0.76
N ALA A 72 -0.13 16.36 0.52
CA ALA A 72 0.40 17.12 -0.61
C ALA A 72 1.95 17.13 -0.65
N ARG A 73 2.59 17.07 0.52
CA ARG A 73 4.05 16.99 0.63
C ARG A 73 4.57 15.63 0.11
N MET A 74 3.92 14.52 0.49
CA MET A 74 4.29 13.19 0.02
C MET A 74 4.10 13.06 -1.48
N ARG A 75 2.96 13.54 -1.98
CA ARG A 75 2.70 13.57 -3.43
C ARG A 75 3.77 14.32 -4.21
N ARG A 76 4.18 15.52 -3.74
CA ARG A 76 5.29 16.27 -4.37
C ARG A 76 6.62 15.52 -4.33
N LEU A 77 6.92 14.81 -3.24
CA LEU A 77 8.12 13.98 -3.14
C LEU A 77 8.06 12.78 -4.08
N ALA A 78 6.92 12.13 -4.19
CA ALA A 78 6.70 11.02 -5.11
C ALA A 78 6.96 11.45 -6.56
N VAL A 79 6.30 12.51 -7.02
CA VAL A 79 6.49 13.03 -8.40
C VAL A 79 7.96 13.37 -8.70
N ARG A 80 8.67 14.00 -7.74
CA ARG A 80 10.10 14.33 -7.92
C ARG A 80 11.00 13.11 -7.98
N ARG A 81 10.61 12.01 -7.33
CA ARG A 81 11.41 10.78 -7.28
C ARG A 81 11.24 9.91 -8.51
N ILE A 82 10.10 10.03 -9.21
CA ILE A 82 9.87 9.27 -10.45
C ILE A 82 10.77 9.81 -11.56
N PRO A 83 11.66 8.98 -12.14
CA PRO A 83 12.49 9.34 -13.27
C PRO A 83 11.64 9.84 -14.44
N ALA A 84 12.16 10.79 -15.21
CA ALA A 84 11.41 11.39 -16.33
C ALA A 84 10.87 10.35 -17.33
N GLY A 85 11.64 9.32 -17.63
CA GLY A 85 11.25 8.25 -18.54
C GLY A 85 10.12 7.35 -18.04
N LEU A 86 9.85 7.33 -16.71
CA LEU A 86 8.76 6.54 -16.11
C LEU A 86 7.50 7.38 -15.82
N ARG A 87 7.59 8.70 -15.91
CA ARG A 87 6.45 9.60 -15.62
C ARG A 87 5.20 9.32 -16.45
N PRO A 88 5.27 8.93 -17.73
CA PRO A 88 4.07 8.57 -18.48
C PRO A 88 3.28 7.39 -17.90
N ALA A 89 3.96 6.51 -17.16
CA ALA A 89 3.34 5.33 -16.53
C ALA A 89 2.93 5.56 -15.07
N VAL A 90 3.21 6.74 -14.48
CA VAL A 90 2.96 6.99 -13.06
C VAL A 90 2.16 8.27 -12.87
N THR A 91 1.02 8.15 -12.18
CA THR A 91 0.20 9.28 -11.72
C THR A 91 0.19 9.31 -10.19
N VAL A 92 0.17 10.49 -9.60
CA VAL A 92 0.05 10.66 -8.13
C VAL A 92 -1.09 11.62 -7.85
N VAL A 93 -2.07 11.17 -7.06
CA VAL A 93 -3.32 11.89 -6.81
C VAL A 93 -3.60 12.06 -5.32
N ASP A 94 -4.48 13.02 -4.99
CA ASP A 94 -5.02 13.22 -3.65
C ASP A 94 -6.10 12.19 -3.36
N GLY A 95 -6.11 11.64 -2.15
CA GLY A 95 -7.14 10.72 -1.70
C GLY A 95 -6.71 9.97 -0.44
N THR A 96 -7.63 9.24 0.14
CA THR A 96 -7.43 8.37 1.30
C THR A 96 -7.75 6.93 0.93
N ALA A 97 -7.48 6.00 1.84
CA ALA A 97 -7.84 4.59 1.63
C ALA A 97 -9.36 4.41 1.51
N GLU A 98 -10.11 5.20 2.27
CA GLU A 98 -11.58 5.19 2.34
C GLU A 98 -12.24 5.90 1.14
N HIS A 99 -11.45 6.61 0.32
CA HIS A 99 -11.93 7.30 -0.86
C HIS A 99 -10.83 7.36 -1.94
N LEU A 100 -10.80 6.34 -2.78
CA LEU A 100 -9.84 6.22 -3.88
C LEU A 100 -10.41 6.89 -5.13
N PRO A 101 -9.75 7.93 -5.69
CA PRO A 101 -10.22 8.66 -6.87
C PRO A 101 -9.91 7.88 -8.16
N LEU A 102 -10.42 6.66 -8.24
CA LEU A 102 -10.24 5.72 -9.35
C LEU A 102 -11.60 5.09 -9.70
N ASP A 103 -11.77 4.76 -10.96
CA ASP A 103 -12.96 4.07 -11.44
C ASP A 103 -13.06 2.64 -10.88
N ASP A 104 -14.25 2.10 -10.86
CA ASP A 104 -14.51 0.70 -10.50
C ASP A 104 -13.73 -0.23 -11.43
N ALA A 105 -13.14 -1.29 -10.87
CA ALA A 105 -12.40 -2.30 -11.60
C ALA A 105 -11.22 -1.75 -12.45
N TRP A 106 -10.71 -0.56 -12.13
CA TRP A 106 -9.56 0.01 -12.83
C TRP A 106 -8.27 -0.77 -12.57
N ALA A 107 -8.01 -1.19 -11.34
CA ALA A 107 -6.74 -1.80 -10.95
C ALA A 107 -6.73 -3.32 -11.14
N THR A 108 -5.57 -3.87 -11.47
CA THR A 108 -5.28 -5.31 -11.42
C THR A 108 -4.51 -5.71 -10.17
N VAL A 109 -3.83 -4.74 -9.55
CA VAL A 109 -3.09 -4.89 -8.30
C VAL A 109 -3.36 -3.69 -7.41
N ALA A 110 -3.67 -3.93 -6.16
CA ALA A 110 -3.73 -2.91 -5.12
C ALA A 110 -2.80 -3.30 -3.97
N TRP A 111 -2.02 -2.35 -3.51
CA TRP A 111 -1.25 -2.56 -2.29
C TRP A 111 -1.30 -1.39 -1.34
N ALA A 112 -1.06 -1.68 -0.06
CA ALA A 112 -0.80 -0.72 0.99
C ALA A 112 0.49 -1.15 1.72
N VAL A 113 1.55 -0.36 1.58
CA VAL A 113 2.86 -0.72 2.15
C VAL A 113 3.27 0.31 3.20
N ALA A 114 3.35 -0.10 4.46
CA ALA A 114 3.60 0.76 5.61
C ALA A 114 2.64 1.96 5.68
N SER A 115 1.41 1.76 5.27
CA SER A 115 0.38 2.79 5.24
C SER A 115 -0.94 2.36 5.87
N PHE A 116 -1.19 1.05 5.99
CA PHE A 116 -2.43 0.51 6.55
C PHE A 116 -2.70 1.00 7.97
N HIS A 117 -1.69 1.11 8.81
CA HIS A 117 -1.82 1.61 10.19
C HIS A 117 -2.24 3.08 10.30
N HIS A 118 -2.33 3.81 9.17
CA HIS A 118 -2.86 5.17 9.08
C HIS A 118 -4.31 5.24 8.59
N TRP A 119 -4.90 4.11 8.17
CA TRP A 119 -6.29 4.09 7.72
C TRP A 119 -7.23 4.39 8.88
N THR A 120 -8.14 5.33 8.66
CA THR A 120 -9.09 5.77 9.69
C THR A 120 -10.18 4.73 9.89
N ASP A 121 -10.66 4.14 8.79
CA ASP A 121 -11.64 3.06 8.75
C ASP A 121 -11.14 1.94 7.83
N PRO A 122 -10.49 0.90 8.38
CA PRO A 122 -10.01 -0.23 7.60
C PRO A 122 -11.08 -0.97 6.80
N ALA A 123 -12.32 -1.02 7.29
CA ALA A 123 -13.40 -1.70 6.59
C ALA A 123 -13.83 -0.91 5.34
N ALA A 124 -13.98 0.42 5.47
CA ALA A 124 -14.25 1.30 4.34
C ALA A 124 -13.08 1.28 3.33
N GLY A 125 -11.83 1.30 3.81
CA GLY A 125 -10.65 1.22 2.96
C GLY A 125 -10.57 -0.09 2.16
N LEU A 126 -10.84 -1.23 2.80
CA LEU A 126 -10.89 -2.53 2.11
C LEU A 126 -12.03 -2.60 1.09
N ALA A 127 -13.19 -2.00 1.38
CA ALA A 127 -14.30 -1.91 0.43
C ALA A 127 -13.93 -1.08 -0.80
N GLU A 128 -13.26 0.07 -0.61
CA GLU A 128 -12.76 0.91 -1.71
C GLU A 128 -11.69 0.20 -2.54
N VAL A 129 -10.73 -0.45 -1.88
CA VAL A 129 -9.73 -1.26 -2.58
C VAL A 129 -10.39 -2.36 -3.40
N ARG A 130 -11.41 -3.02 -2.86
CA ARG A 130 -12.17 -4.03 -3.60
C ARG A 130 -12.94 -3.43 -4.78
N ARG A 131 -13.52 -2.23 -4.62
CA ARG A 131 -14.23 -1.51 -5.69
C ARG A 131 -13.32 -1.23 -6.87
N VAL A 132 -12.12 -0.70 -6.60
CA VAL A 132 -11.17 -0.32 -7.67
C VAL A 132 -10.42 -1.48 -8.28
N LEU A 133 -10.31 -2.63 -7.59
CA LEU A 133 -9.74 -3.86 -8.17
C LEU A 133 -10.74 -4.49 -9.13
N GLY A 134 -10.30 -4.88 -10.31
CA GLY A 134 -11.06 -5.71 -11.23
C GLY A 134 -11.19 -7.17 -10.75
N PRO A 135 -12.09 -7.96 -11.37
CA PRO A 135 -12.18 -9.39 -11.11
C PRO A 135 -10.82 -10.09 -11.27
N GLY A 136 -10.44 -10.96 -10.34
CA GLY A 136 -9.12 -11.58 -10.29
C GLY A 136 -7.99 -10.64 -9.83
N GLY A 137 -8.30 -9.38 -9.52
CA GLY A 137 -7.32 -8.40 -9.03
C GLY A 137 -6.74 -8.79 -7.67
N ARG A 138 -5.47 -8.47 -7.46
CA ARG A 138 -4.67 -8.88 -6.30
C ARG A 138 -4.56 -7.77 -5.27
N LEU A 139 -4.83 -8.10 -4.01
CA LEU A 139 -4.59 -7.25 -2.83
C LEU A 139 -3.29 -7.67 -2.15
N LEU A 140 -2.49 -6.70 -1.70
CA LEU A 140 -1.36 -6.93 -0.82
C LEU A 140 -1.26 -5.81 0.21
N VAL A 141 -1.31 -6.14 1.49
CA VAL A 141 -0.98 -5.22 2.59
C VAL A 141 0.31 -5.70 3.23
N ALA A 142 1.33 -4.85 3.23
CA ALA A 142 2.64 -5.17 3.80
C ALA A 142 3.00 -4.17 4.89
N GLU A 143 3.22 -4.68 6.08
CA GLU A 143 3.61 -3.89 7.24
C GLU A 143 4.85 -4.49 7.92
N ARG A 144 5.51 -3.69 8.72
CA ARG A 144 6.57 -4.22 9.57
C ARG A 144 5.97 -5.13 10.64
N LEU A 145 6.54 -6.32 10.82
CA LEU A 145 6.14 -7.19 11.93
C LEU A 145 6.65 -6.62 13.25
N ALA A 146 5.75 -6.46 14.21
CA ALA A 146 6.10 -5.97 15.54
C ALA A 146 7.01 -6.98 16.27
N SER A 147 8.11 -6.49 16.81
CA SER A 147 8.96 -7.29 17.70
C SER A 147 8.49 -7.14 19.15
N PRO A 148 8.45 -8.21 19.95
CA PRO A 148 8.10 -8.14 21.37
C PRO A 148 8.94 -7.15 22.18
N ARG A 149 10.18 -6.91 21.75
CA ARG A 149 11.17 -6.01 22.38
C ARG A 149 11.40 -4.70 21.62
N GLY A 150 10.59 -4.39 20.59
CA GLY A 150 10.85 -3.24 19.71
C GLY A 150 10.25 -1.94 20.22
N TRP A 151 11.02 -0.84 20.14
CA TRP A 151 10.61 0.53 20.51
C TRP A 151 9.50 1.12 19.59
N PHE A 152 9.34 0.60 18.36
CA PHE A 152 8.43 1.16 17.35
C PHE A 152 7.05 0.47 17.32
N ARG A 153 6.35 0.43 18.45
CA ARG A 153 5.05 -0.27 18.54
C ARG A 153 3.92 0.39 17.71
N GLY A 154 4.01 1.68 17.40
CA GLY A 154 2.94 2.44 16.72
C GLY A 154 2.88 2.29 15.19
N HIS A 155 3.91 1.72 14.57
CA HIS A 155 4.04 1.61 13.10
C HIS A 155 4.39 0.18 12.65
N ALA A 156 3.85 -0.81 13.35
CA ALA A 156 4.11 -2.22 13.07
C ALA A 156 2.88 -3.04 13.46
N LEU A 157 2.54 -4.05 12.67
CA LEU A 157 1.49 -4.99 12.99
C LEU A 157 2.03 -6.17 13.81
N THR A 158 1.29 -6.59 14.81
CA THR A 158 1.50 -7.90 15.43
C THR A 158 0.97 -8.99 14.49
N TRP A 159 1.38 -10.24 14.71
CA TRP A 159 0.83 -11.36 13.94
C TRP A 159 -0.70 -11.46 14.10
N ALA A 160 -1.19 -11.37 15.33
CA ALA A 160 -2.63 -11.38 15.61
C ALA A 160 -3.40 -10.22 14.93
N ALA A 161 -2.78 -9.03 14.84
CA ALA A 161 -3.41 -7.93 14.11
C ALA A 161 -3.45 -8.19 12.60
N ALA A 162 -2.43 -8.86 12.03
CA ALA A 162 -2.44 -9.27 10.64
C ALA A 162 -3.49 -10.37 10.35
N GLU A 163 -3.68 -11.31 11.26
CA GLU A 163 -4.77 -12.30 11.18
C GLU A 163 -6.15 -11.62 11.28
N GLY A 164 -6.28 -10.60 12.15
CA GLY A 164 -7.48 -9.78 12.24
C GLY A 164 -7.76 -9.00 10.93
N LEU A 165 -6.72 -8.49 10.28
CA LEU A 165 -6.81 -7.84 8.97
C LEU A 165 -7.21 -8.85 7.88
N ALA A 166 -6.65 -10.04 7.89
CA ALA A 166 -7.03 -11.09 6.95
C ALA A 166 -8.54 -11.43 7.06
N ALA A 167 -9.04 -11.61 8.28
CA ALA A 167 -10.46 -11.81 8.50
C ALA A 167 -11.33 -10.61 8.08
N GLN A 168 -10.83 -9.37 8.17
CA GLN A 168 -11.51 -8.20 7.64
C GLN A 168 -11.54 -8.20 6.11
N ALA A 169 -10.44 -8.58 5.45
CA ALA A 169 -10.38 -8.70 4.00
C ALA A 169 -11.37 -9.77 3.48
N GLU A 170 -11.45 -10.92 4.15
CA GLU A 170 -12.46 -11.94 3.82
C GLU A 170 -13.89 -11.41 3.95
N ARG A 171 -14.21 -10.69 5.03
CA ARG A 171 -15.52 -10.04 5.20
C ARG A 171 -15.81 -8.96 4.15
N ALA A 172 -14.77 -8.30 3.65
CA ALA A 172 -14.88 -7.36 2.54
C ALA A 172 -15.06 -8.05 1.17
N GLY A 173 -15.05 -9.39 1.13
CA GLY A 173 -15.29 -10.18 -0.07
C GLY A 173 -14.02 -10.49 -0.88
N PHE A 174 -12.83 -10.44 -0.27
CA PHE A 174 -11.63 -11.00 -0.84
C PHE A 174 -11.58 -12.52 -0.61
N ALA A 175 -11.00 -13.24 -1.55
CA ALA A 175 -10.77 -14.68 -1.49
C ALA A 175 -9.27 -14.98 -1.41
N GLU A 176 -8.93 -16.24 -1.10
CA GLU A 176 -7.55 -16.74 -1.01
C GLU A 176 -6.69 -15.89 -0.07
N VAL A 177 -7.30 -15.38 1.01
CA VAL A 177 -6.61 -14.49 1.94
C VAL A 177 -5.61 -15.29 2.77
N ALA A 178 -4.36 -14.85 2.76
CA ALA A 178 -3.27 -15.50 3.48
C ALA A 178 -2.40 -14.47 4.22
N VAL A 179 -1.90 -14.87 5.39
CA VAL A 179 -0.91 -14.11 6.16
C VAL A 179 0.43 -14.80 6.03
N SER A 180 1.46 -14.04 5.72
CA SER A 180 2.83 -14.56 5.62
C SER A 180 3.84 -13.60 6.25
N SER A 181 5.03 -14.08 6.56
CA SER A 181 6.13 -13.22 7.00
C SER A 181 7.36 -13.39 6.14
N HIS A 182 8.05 -12.29 5.89
CA HIS A 182 9.22 -12.24 5.03
C HIS A 182 10.37 -11.51 5.71
N ARG A 183 11.57 -12.10 5.68
CA ARG A 183 12.75 -11.50 6.29
C ARG A 183 13.41 -10.50 5.35
N LEU A 184 13.72 -9.32 5.86
CA LEU A 184 14.45 -8.24 5.19
C LEU A 184 15.65 -7.83 6.06
N GLY A 185 16.76 -8.52 5.92
CA GLY A 185 17.93 -8.36 6.78
C GLY A 185 17.56 -8.63 8.25
N ARG A 186 17.69 -7.61 9.11
CA ARG A 186 17.32 -7.71 10.54
C ARG A 186 15.83 -7.47 10.82
N ARG A 187 15.03 -7.18 9.82
CA ARG A 187 13.60 -6.85 9.95
C ARG A 187 12.75 -7.97 9.38
N GLN A 188 11.51 -8.01 9.82
CA GLN A 188 10.48 -8.87 9.25
C GLN A 188 9.32 -8.02 8.77
N LEU A 189 8.78 -8.36 7.61
CA LEU A 189 7.49 -7.90 7.13
C LEU A 189 6.45 -8.95 7.47
N VAL A 190 5.26 -8.50 7.82
CA VAL A 190 4.06 -9.30 7.75
C VAL A 190 3.27 -8.82 6.53
N VAL A 191 2.76 -9.77 5.77
CA VAL A 191 2.03 -9.53 4.54
C VAL A 191 0.69 -10.24 4.63
N VAL A 192 -0.38 -9.49 4.35
CA VAL A 192 -1.71 -10.04 4.11
C VAL A 192 -1.98 -9.88 2.61
N ALA A 193 -2.22 -10.98 1.93
CA ALA A 193 -2.50 -11.01 0.50
C ALA A 193 -3.82 -11.73 0.24
N GLY A 194 -4.51 -11.35 -0.82
CA GLY A 194 -5.75 -11.97 -1.26
C GLY A 194 -6.09 -11.55 -2.69
N CYS A 195 -7.21 -11.99 -3.21
CA CYS A 195 -7.69 -11.58 -4.52
C CYS A 195 -9.17 -11.20 -4.49
N ARG A 196 -9.58 -10.26 -5.36
CA ARG A 196 -10.98 -10.10 -5.70
C ARG A 196 -11.41 -11.32 -6.52
N PRO A 197 -12.43 -12.08 -6.12
CA PRO A 197 -12.92 -13.22 -6.94
C PRO A 197 -13.17 -12.79 -8.39
N ALA A 198 -12.90 -13.70 -9.32
CA ALA A 198 -13.38 -13.52 -10.68
C ALA A 198 -14.93 -13.52 -10.67
N ASP A 199 -15.53 -12.75 -11.56
CA ASP A 199 -16.97 -12.81 -11.73
C ASP A 199 -17.30 -14.24 -12.17
N SER A 200 -18.29 -14.87 -11.50
CA SER A 200 -18.77 -16.18 -11.92
C SER A 200 -19.20 -16.07 -13.37
N ALA A 201 -18.67 -16.92 -14.24
CA ALA A 201 -19.19 -17.02 -15.60
C ALA A 201 -20.69 -17.36 -15.48
N ALA A 202 -21.53 -16.42 -15.91
CA ALA A 202 -22.98 -16.60 -15.94
C ALA A 202 -23.36 -17.59 -17.04
#